data_d5fec3601daa259b1be8b854fa4f6164
#
_entry.id   d5fec3601daa259b1be8b854fa4f6164
#
_cell.length_a   1.000
_cell.length_b   1.000
_cell.length_c   1.000
_cell.angle_alpha   90.00
_cell.angle_beta   90.00
_cell.angle_gamma   90.00
#
_symmetry.space_group_name_H-M   'P 1'
#
loop_
_entity.id
_entity.type
_entity.pdbx_description
1 polymer ?
#
loop_
_entity_poly.entity_id
_entity_poly.type
_entity_poly.pdbx_seq_one_letter_code
_entity_poly.pdbx_strand_id
1 'polypeptide(L)'
;MNVELINIVDKFLVVIWPMLRLSAFLAFTSIFSIRAVNMRIRVLLGFSMAFFVSQQIEIPRIDPITADGLMEIARQILIGLTMGLVFQVASATLVVAGQSVSGSMGLSMANMMDPNMGNVPVLSQLFNIMGTLIFLGMGGHLIVFGLVIESFKLLPIGQPFFSQDMLGKMINWSAMMFLGALLIALPVMMTLLFINVGLGFVARAAPSLNIFTVGFPALILTGFVVMMISMGNNVARIEWVWTHAFMTLRAYLGG
;
A
#
# COMPACT_ATOMS: atom_id res chain seq x y z
N MET A 1 -32.25 35.63 9.52
CA MET A 1 -31.68 34.50 10.29
C MET A 1 -31.85 33.15 9.58
N ASN A 2 -33.02 32.83 8.98
CA ASN A 2 -33.21 31.55 8.27
C ASN A 2 -32.40 31.40 6.97
N VAL A 3 -32.21 32.48 6.20
CA VAL A 3 -31.48 32.44 4.90
C VAL A 3 -29.98 32.22 5.09
N GLU A 4 -29.40 32.80 6.13
CA GLU A 4 -27.98 32.59 6.43
C GLU A 4 -27.70 31.18 6.96
N LEU A 5 -28.60 30.61 7.78
CA LEU A 5 -28.50 29.23 8.26
C LEU A 5 -28.62 28.23 7.09
N ILE A 6 -29.53 28.44 6.16
CA ILE A 6 -29.68 27.60 4.97
C ILE A 6 -28.40 27.65 4.12
N ASN A 7 -27.83 28.82 3.90
CA ASN A 7 -26.57 28.98 3.14
C ASN A 7 -25.38 28.30 3.83
N ILE A 8 -25.33 28.27 5.17
CA ILE A 8 -24.27 27.60 5.91
C ILE A 8 -24.43 26.07 5.79
N VAL A 9 -25.65 25.57 5.92
CA VAL A 9 -25.94 24.13 5.78
C VAL A 9 -25.62 23.67 4.36
N ASP A 10 -26.04 24.43 3.33
CA ASP A 10 -25.73 24.11 1.93
C ASP A 10 -24.22 24.05 1.66
N LYS A 11 -23.44 25.00 2.18
CA LYS A 11 -21.97 24.98 2.07
C LYS A 11 -21.35 23.79 2.77
N PHE A 12 -21.90 23.38 3.90
CA PHE A 12 -21.41 22.21 4.66
C PHE A 12 -21.72 20.91 3.89
N LEU A 13 -22.90 20.78 3.32
CA LEU A 13 -23.31 19.63 2.51
C LEU A 13 -22.42 19.45 1.26
N VAL A 14 -21.98 20.55 0.64
CA VAL A 14 -21.07 20.50 -0.50
C VAL A 14 -19.70 19.92 -0.13
N VAL A 15 -19.20 20.17 1.09
CA VAL A 15 -17.89 19.65 1.55
C VAL A 15 -17.95 18.17 1.97
N ILE A 16 -19.10 17.68 2.39
CA ILE A 16 -19.27 16.29 2.86
C ILE A 16 -18.91 15.28 1.77
N TRP A 17 -19.33 15.49 0.55
CA TRP A 17 -19.10 14.54 -0.55
C TRP A 17 -17.63 14.28 -0.84
N PRO A 18 -16.81 15.31 -1.10
CA PRO A 18 -15.36 15.11 -1.23
C PRO A 18 -14.72 14.55 0.05
N MET A 19 -15.20 14.95 1.23
CA MET A 19 -14.67 14.49 2.51
C MET A 19 -14.85 12.96 2.66
N LEU A 20 -15.97 12.39 2.26
CA LEU A 20 -16.21 10.95 2.32
C LEU A 20 -15.19 10.17 1.47
N ARG A 21 -14.97 10.58 0.21
CA ARG A 21 -13.99 9.94 -0.67
C ARG A 21 -12.57 10.05 -0.13
N LEU A 22 -12.17 11.25 0.26
CA LEU A 22 -10.82 11.54 0.76
C LEU A 22 -10.54 10.84 2.09
N SER A 23 -11.51 10.85 3.03
CA SER A 23 -11.33 10.17 4.31
C SER A 23 -11.25 8.66 4.16
N ALA A 24 -12.07 8.06 3.30
CA ALA A 24 -12.01 6.64 2.98
C ALA A 24 -10.66 6.26 2.34
N PHE A 25 -10.18 7.06 1.40
CA PHE A 25 -8.86 6.89 0.78
C PHE A 25 -7.74 6.96 1.82
N LEU A 26 -7.68 8.02 2.63
CA LEU A 26 -6.64 8.22 3.65
C LEU A 26 -6.69 7.17 4.76
N ALA A 27 -7.87 6.68 5.10
CA ALA A 27 -8.02 5.62 6.10
C ALA A 27 -7.48 4.28 5.62
N PHE A 28 -7.64 3.97 4.33
CA PHE A 28 -7.29 2.67 3.76
C PHE A 28 -5.87 2.61 3.20
N THR A 29 -5.28 3.75 2.84
CA THR A 29 -3.92 3.81 2.29
C THR A 29 -2.88 3.58 3.38
N SER A 30 -2.03 2.55 3.25
CA SER A 30 -1.00 2.19 4.23
C SER A 30 0.05 3.28 4.45
N ILE A 31 0.38 4.07 3.43
CA ILE A 31 1.39 5.13 3.46
C ILE A 31 1.02 6.22 4.47
N PHE A 32 -0.26 6.61 4.51
CA PHE A 32 -0.78 7.58 5.46
C PHE A 32 -1.28 6.93 6.76
N SER A 33 -1.34 5.59 6.81
CA SER A 33 -1.77 4.79 7.95
C SER A 33 -0.65 4.42 8.92
N ILE A 34 0.54 5.04 8.78
CA ILE A 34 1.66 4.85 9.69
C ILE A 34 1.21 5.22 11.12
N ARG A 35 1.60 4.42 12.12
CA ARG A 35 1.24 4.63 13.54
C ARG A 35 1.56 6.04 14.06
N ALA A 36 2.52 6.74 13.42
CA ALA A 36 2.89 8.11 13.74
C ALA A 36 1.80 9.14 13.38
N VAL A 37 0.91 8.85 12.42
CA VAL A 37 -0.14 9.78 11.99
C VAL A 37 -1.44 9.42 12.71
N ASN A 38 -1.77 10.22 13.73
CA ASN A 38 -3.01 10.05 14.50
C ASN A 38 -4.24 10.21 13.59
N MET A 39 -5.30 9.44 13.87
CA MET A 39 -6.58 9.53 13.16
C MET A 39 -7.12 10.96 13.04
N ARG A 40 -6.91 11.78 14.07
CA ARG A 40 -7.30 13.20 14.06
C ARG A 40 -6.61 14.00 12.96
N ILE A 41 -5.31 13.75 12.73
CA ILE A 41 -4.53 14.42 11.67
C ILE A 41 -5.04 14.00 10.30
N ARG A 42 -5.37 12.73 10.11
CA ARG A 42 -5.94 12.23 8.84
C ARG A 42 -7.29 12.86 8.52
N VAL A 43 -8.16 12.97 9.53
CA VAL A 43 -9.47 13.63 9.37
C VAL A 43 -9.31 15.11 9.04
N LEU A 44 -8.41 15.83 9.74
CA LEU A 44 -8.12 17.23 9.45
C LEU A 44 -7.55 17.42 8.04
N LEU A 45 -6.64 16.55 7.62
CA LEU A 45 -6.06 16.59 6.28
C LEU A 45 -7.12 16.27 5.23
N GLY A 46 -7.96 15.26 5.46
CA GLY A 46 -9.11 14.94 4.59
C GLY A 46 -10.09 16.10 4.47
N PHE A 47 -10.40 16.76 5.58
CA PHE A 47 -11.28 17.94 5.60
C PHE A 47 -10.67 19.12 4.85
N SER A 48 -9.38 19.46 5.11
CA SER A 48 -8.68 20.55 4.42
C SER A 48 -8.69 20.34 2.92
N MET A 49 -8.38 19.11 2.46
CA MET A 49 -8.38 18.75 1.05
C MET A 49 -9.78 18.78 0.46
N ALA A 50 -10.79 18.28 1.19
CA ALA A 50 -12.19 18.30 0.76
C ALA A 50 -12.69 19.74 0.56
N PHE A 51 -12.32 20.62 1.48
CA PHE A 51 -12.63 22.04 1.37
C PHE A 51 -11.98 22.68 0.13
N PHE A 52 -10.70 22.37 -0.13
CA PHE A 52 -10.01 22.86 -1.32
C PHE A 52 -10.64 22.33 -2.63
N VAL A 53 -10.96 21.04 -2.68
CA VAL A 53 -11.58 20.40 -3.83
C VAL A 53 -12.98 20.96 -4.08
N SER A 54 -13.78 21.19 -3.01
CA SER A 54 -15.14 21.73 -3.14
C SER A 54 -15.20 23.12 -3.78
N GLN A 55 -14.08 23.87 -3.78
CA GLN A 55 -13.98 25.17 -4.47
C GLN A 55 -13.69 25.03 -5.97
N GLN A 56 -13.24 23.87 -6.44
CA GLN A 56 -12.79 23.66 -7.82
C GLN A 56 -13.75 22.86 -8.68
N ILE A 57 -14.69 22.17 -8.06
CA ILE A 57 -15.64 21.29 -8.75
C ILE A 57 -17.09 21.71 -8.47
N GLU A 58 -17.92 21.57 -9.47
CA GLU A 58 -19.38 21.70 -9.29
C GLU A 58 -19.92 20.43 -8.64
N ILE A 59 -20.47 20.56 -7.43
CA ILE A 59 -21.02 19.46 -6.66
C ILE A 59 -22.53 19.50 -6.76
N PRO A 60 -23.20 18.43 -7.25
CA PRO A 60 -24.64 18.37 -7.32
C PRO A 60 -25.27 18.44 -5.92
N ARG A 61 -26.40 19.13 -5.80
CA ARG A 61 -27.16 19.23 -4.55
C ARG A 61 -27.95 17.94 -4.34
N ILE A 62 -27.35 16.98 -3.68
CA ILE A 62 -27.96 15.71 -3.30
C ILE A 62 -28.21 15.77 -1.79
N ASP A 63 -29.45 15.51 -1.38
CA ASP A 63 -29.77 15.45 0.05
C ASP A 63 -29.27 14.12 0.64
N PRO A 64 -28.35 14.13 1.64
CA PRO A 64 -27.78 12.92 2.22
C PRO A 64 -28.79 11.97 2.88
N ILE A 65 -29.98 12.47 3.24
CA ILE A 65 -31.00 11.71 3.98
C ILE A 65 -31.89 10.92 3.02
N THR A 66 -31.88 11.24 1.73
CA THR A 66 -32.65 10.52 0.70
C THR A 66 -31.99 9.17 0.35
N ALA A 67 -32.78 8.28 -0.29
CA ALA A 67 -32.23 6.99 -0.77
C ALA A 67 -31.08 7.22 -1.77
N ASP A 68 -31.18 8.21 -2.64
CA ASP A 68 -30.12 8.59 -3.59
C ASP A 68 -28.88 9.12 -2.87
N GLY A 69 -29.07 9.90 -1.79
CA GLY A 69 -27.97 10.38 -0.96
C GLY A 69 -27.24 9.25 -0.23
N LEU A 70 -27.96 8.28 0.34
CA LEU A 70 -27.36 7.10 0.98
C LEU A 70 -26.58 6.26 -0.02
N MET A 71 -27.11 6.10 -1.23
CA MET A 71 -26.39 5.39 -2.30
C MET A 71 -25.11 6.13 -2.70
N GLU A 72 -25.17 7.47 -2.77
CA GLU A 72 -24.01 8.28 -3.10
C GLU A 72 -22.94 8.25 -1.99
N ILE A 73 -23.32 8.25 -0.70
CA ILE A 73 -22.40 8.02 0.42
C ILE A 73 -21.63 6.71 0.20
N ALA A 74 -22.33 5.62 -0.06
CA ALA A 74 -21.71 4.32 -0.30
C ALA A 74 -20.76 4.36 -1.50
N ARG A 75 -21.15 5.02 -2.60
CA ARG A 75 -20.29 5.19 -3.80
C ARG A 75 -19.01 5.94 -3.48
N GLN A 76 -19.10 7.11 -2.83
CA GLN A 76 -17.93 7.92 -2.50
C GLN A 76 -16.94 7.16 -1.61
N ILE A 77 -17.46 6.43 -0.61
CA ILE A 77 -16.64 5.57 0.25
C ILE A 77 -15.98 4.46 -0.57
N LEU A 78 -16.73 3.77 -1.44
CA LEU A 78 -16.20 2.70 -2.28
C LEU A 78 -15.13 3.20 -3.24
N ILE A 79 -15.32 4.36 -3.88
CA ILE A 79 -14.28 4.98 -4.72
C ILE A 79 -13.01 5.25 -3.90
N GLY A 80 -13.13 5.86 -2.73
CA GLY A 80 -11.99 6.13 -1.86
C GLY A 80 -11.28 4.85 -1.41
N LEU A 81 -12.03 3.82 -1.02
CA LEU A 81 -11.48 2.51 -0.64
C LEU A 81 -10.74 1.84 -1.79
N THR A 82 -11.31 1.82 -3.00
CA THR A 82 -10.68 1.20 -4.17
C THR A 82 -9.38 1.90 -4.55
N MET A 83 -9.36 3.23 -4.51
CA MET A 83 -8.13 4.01 -4.72
C MET A 83 -7.08 3.70 -3.64
N GLY A 84 -7.49 3.62 -2.37
CA GLY A 84 -6.61 3.26 -1.25
C GLY A 84 -6.06 1.83 -1.36
N LEU A 85 -6.87 0.89 -1.86
CA LEU A 85 -6.49 -0.51 -2.05
C LEU A 85 -5.33 -0.66 -3.05
N VAL A 86 -5.27 0.16 -4.10
CA VAL A 86 -4.14 0.14 -5.05
C VAL A 86 -2.81 0.37 -4.31
N PHE A 87 -2.74 1.34 -3.42
CA PHE A 87 -1.53 1.64 -2.64
C PHE A 87 -1.31 0.64 -1.51
N GLN A 88 -2.39 0.06 -0.97
CA GLN A 88 -2.29 -1.00 0.01
C GLN A 88 -1.62 -2.25 -0.59
N VAL A 89 -1.99 -2.64 -1.81
CA VAL A 89 -1.37 -3.74 -2.56
C VAL A 89 0.10 -3.46 -2.84
N ALA A 90 0.45 -2.24 -3.26
CA ALA A 90 1.84 -1.85 -3.49
C ALA A 90 2.69 -1.95 -2.21
N SER A 91 2.17 -1.49 -1.06
CA SER A 91 2.85 -1.64 0.23
C SER A 91 2.94 -3.09 0.68
N ALA A 92 1.88 -3.88 0.47
CA ALA A 92 1.87 -5.30 0.80
C ALA A 92 2.93 -6.08 0.00
N THR A 93 3.21 -5.67 -1.25
CA THR A 93 4.31 -6.22 -2.07
C THR A 93 5.65 -6.17 -1.32
N LEU A 94 5.95 -5.04 -0.70
CA LEU A 94 7.20 -4.84 0.05
C LEU A 94 7.27 -5.71 1.30
N VAL A 95 6.14 -5.81 2.01
CA VAL A 95 6.02 -6.67 3.19
C VAL A 95 6.23 -8.13 2.83
N VAL A 96 5.57 -8.62 1.76
CA VAL A 96 5.70 -10.00 1.27
C VAL A 96 7.12 -10.29 0.78
N ALA A 97 7.77 -9.34 0.09
CA ALA A 97 9.17 -9.46 -0.30
C ALA A 97 10.08 -9.66 0.93
N GLY A 98 9.91 -8.84 1.96
CA GLY A 98 10.67 -8.96 3.20
C GLY A 98 10.41 -10.27 3.95
N GLN A 99 9.15 -10.75 3.94
CA GLN A 99 8.80 -12.07 4.52
C GLN A 99 9.48 -13.21 3.77
N SER A 100 9.49 -13.16 2.43
CA SER A 100 10.12 -14.18 1.58
C SER A 100 11.62 -14.26 1.82
N VAL A 101 12.29 -13.11 1.92
CA VAL A 101 13.73 -13.04 2.24
C VAL A 101 13.99 -13.55 3.66
N SER A 102 13.20 -13.10 4.65
CA SER A 102 13.30 -13.52 6.06
C SER A 102 13.13 -15.03 6.21
N GLY A 103 12.14 -15.59 5.51
CA GLY A 103 11.88 -17.04 5.47
C GLY A 103 13.06 -17.81 4.89
N SER A 104 13.66 -17.33 3.79
CA SER A 104 14.83 -17.96 3.16
C SER A 104 16.10 -17.90 4.01
N MET A 105 16.25 -16.88 4.86
CA MET A 105 17.33 -16.77 5.85
C MET A 105 17.09 -17.66 7.08
N GLY A 106 15.92 -18.28 7.22
CA GLY A 106 15.55 -19.07 8.39
C GLY A 106 15.13 -18.24 9.61
N LEU A 107 15.01 -16.90 9.48
CA LEU A 107 14.62 -16.02 10.59
C LEU A 107 13.18 -16.28 11.07
N SER A 108 12.34 -16.89 10.26
CA SER A 108 10.98 -17.28 10.63
C SER A 108 10.94 -18.36 11.72
N MET A 109 12.01 -19.15 11.87
CA MET A 109 12.10 -20.12 12.95
C MET A 109 12.24 -19.47 14.34
N ALA A 110 12.85 -18.29 14.43
CA ALA A 110 12.92 -17.54 15.68
C ALA A 110 11.53 -17.16 16.20
N ASN A 111 10.59 -16.88 15.31
CA ASN A 111 9.20 -16.55 15.66
C ASN A 111 8.41 -17.77 16.19
N MET A 112 8.85 -18.99 15.88
CA MET A 112 8.23 -20.19 16.41
C MET A 112 8.60 -20.45 17.89
N MET A 113 9.75 -19.90 18.36
CA MET A 113 10.21 -20.08 19.72
C MET A 113 9.55 -19.12 20.73
N ASP A 114 9.09 -17.96 20.29
CA ASP A 114 8.35 -17.01 21.12
C ASP A 114 7.19 -16.34 20.35
N PRO A 115 5.97 -16.89 20.45
CA PRO A 115 4.77 -16.36 19.78
C PRO A 115 4.37 -14.94 20.24
N ASN A 116 4.87 -14.48 21.39
CA ASN A 116 4.53 -13.18 21.96
C ASN A 116 5.37 -12.03 21.39
N MET A 117 6.46 -12.33 20.72
CA MET A 117 7.27 -11.34 19.99
C MET A 117 6.62 -10.95 18.68
N GLY A 118 5.51 -10.28 18.68
CA GLY A 118 4.77 -9.70 17.54
C GLY A 118 5.32 -9.99 16.13
N ASN A 119 4.55 -10.70 15.35
CA ASN A 119 4.85 -11.36 14.07
C ASN A 119 5.21 -10.48 12.85
N VAL A 120 5.88 -9.35 12.99
CA VAL A 120 6.37 -8.62 11.80
C VAL A 120 7.86 -8.92 11.63
N PRO A 121 8.24 -9.72 10.60
CA PRO A 121 9.65 -9.98 10.34
C PRO A 121 10.40 -8.65 10.18
N VAL A 122 11.54 -8.52 10.85
CA VAL A 122 12.35 -7.29 10.84
C VAL A 122 12.66 -6.83 9.41
N LEU A 123 12.90 -7.78 8.49
CA LEU A 123 13.14 -7.48 7.09
C LEU A 123 11.93 -6.92 6.36
N SER A 124 10.71 -7.37 6.69
CA SER A 124 9.48 -6.77 6.14
C SER A 124 9.34 -5.32 6.55
N GLN A 125 9.65 -5.02 7.80
CA GLN A 125 9.64 -3.64 8.29
C GLN A 125 10.72 -2.79 7.59
N LEU A 126 11.92 -3.33 7.39
CA LEU A 126 12.99 -2.65 6.64
C LEU A 126 12.55 -2.32 5.22
N PHE A 127 12.01 -3.30 4.46
CA PHE A 127 11.52 -3.06 3.10
C PHE A 127 10.36 -2.05 3.06
N ASN A 128 9.46 -2.09 4.04
CA ASN A 128 8.38 -1.13 4.13
C ASN A 128 8.87 0.29 4.41
N ILE A 129 9.85 0.46 5.30
CA ILE A 129 10.48 1.77 5.57
C ILE A 129 11.19 2.27 4.31
N MET A 130 12.02 1.43 3.67
CA MET A 130 12.69 1.78 2.41
C MET A 130 11.69 2.19 1.34
N GLY A 131 10.63 1.41 1.16
CA GLY A 131 9.59 1.71 0.19
C GLY A 131 8.90 3.04 0.48
N THR A 132 8.63 3.35 1.74
CA THR A 132 8.05 4.64 2.13
C THR A 132 9.01 5.81 1.84
N LEU A 133 10.31 5.65 2.13
CA LEU A 133 11.31 6.68 1.83
C LEU A 133 11.47 6.91 0.32
N ILE A 134 11.50 5.84 -0.46
CA ILE A 134 11.56 5.91 -1.92
C ILE A 134 10.30 6.59 -2.47
N PHE A 135 9.11 6.20 -1.99
CA PHE A 135 7.85 6.86 -2.35
C PHE A 135 7.88 8.36 -2.08
N LEU A 136 8.37 8.78 -0.91
CA LEU A 136 8.49 10.20 -0.58
C LEU A 136 9.54 10.89 -1.44
N GLY A 137 10.68 10.23 -1.71
CA GLY A 137 11.76 10.73 -2.57
C GLY A 137 11.33 10.95 -4.03
N MET A 138 10.45 10.09 -4.56
CA MET A 138 9.83 10.25 -5.88
C MET A 138 8.76 11.35 -5.93
N GLY A 139 8.45 12.02 -4.83
CA GLY A 139 7.33 12.95 -4.75
C GLY A 139 5.96 12.26 -4.82
N GLY A 140 5.90 10.97 -4.49
CA GLY A 140 4.71 10.12 -4.61
C GLY A 140 3.49 10.67 -3.89
N HIS A 141 3.68 11.35 -2.75
CA HIS A 141 2.60 12.03 -2.03
C HIS A 141 1.92 13.12 -2.86
N LEU A 142 2.66 13.88 -3.65
CA LEU A 142 2.10 14.92 -4.53
C LEU A 142 1.35 14.29 -5.71
N ILE A 143 1.93 13.23 -6.31
CA ILE A 143 1.29 12.50 -7.42
C ILE A 143 -0.05 11.91 -6.93
N VAL A 144 -0.06 11.28 -5.76
CA VAL A 144 -1.27 10.69 -5.19
C VAL A 144 -2.35 11.73 -4.94
N PHE A 145 -2.01 12.86 -4.35
CA PHE A 145 -2.98 13.94 -4.13
C PHE A 145 -3.50 14.50 -5.45
N GLY A 146 -2.65 14.65 -6.47
CA GLY A 146 -3.08 15.02 -7.82
C GLY A 146 -4.09 14.05 -8.41
N LEU A 147 -3.80 12.72 -8.33
CA LEU A 147 -4.72 11.67 -8.82
C LEU A 147 -6.05 11.64 -8.07
N VAL A 148 -6.02 11.89 -6.76
CA VAL A 148 -7.26 11.95 -5.96
C VAL A 148 -8.11 13.15 -6.37
N ILE A 149 -7.52 14.31 -6.62
CA ILE A 149 -8.24 15.49 -7.12
C ILE A 149 -8.77 15.22 -8.55
N GLU A 150 -7.95 14.62 -9.43
CA GLU A 150 -8.34 14.22 -10.78
C GLU A 150 -9.51 13.25 -10.77
N SER A 151 -9.61 12.37 -9.74
CA SER A 151 -10.71 11.42 -9.60
C SER A 151 -12.09 12.06 -9.54
N PHE A 152 -12.20 13.28 -9.05
CA PHE A 152 -13.49 14.00 -9.03
C PHE A 152 -13.92 14.50 -10.40
N LYS A 153 -12.97 14.70 -11.32
CA LYS A 153 -13.26 15.08 -12.72
C LYS A 153 -13.62 13.85 -13.55
N LEU A 154 -12.93 12.72 -13.33
CA LEU A 154 -13.13 11.48 -14.08
C LEU A 154 -14.33 10.69 -13.58
N LEU A 155 -14.59 10.74 -12.29
CA LEU A 155 -15.72 10.09 -11.60
C LEU A 155 -16.49 11.15 -10.80
N PRO A 156 -17.33 11.98 -11.48
CA PRO A 156 -18.10 13.03 -10.82
C PRO A 156 -19.09 12.46 -9.80
N ILE A 157 -19.39 13.26 -8.79
CA ILE A 157 -20.39 12.93 -7.77
C ILE A 157 -21.78 12.81 -8.46
N GLY A 158 -22.54 11.76 -8.11
CA GLY A 158 -23.85 11.49 -8.69
C GLY A 158 -23.85 10.56 -9.91
N GLN A 159 -22.68 10.11 -10.40
CA GLN A 159 -22.60 9.18 -11.53
C GLN A 159 -22.35 7.73 -11.10
N PRO A 160 -22.87 6.72 -11.85
CA PRO A 160 -22.62 5.31 -11.51
C PRO A 160 -21.13 4.96 -11.65
N PHE A 161 -20.60 4.28 -10.65
CA PHE A 161 -19.16 3.98 -10.54
C PHE A 161 -18.80 2.55 -10.94
N PHE A 162 -19.71 1.58 -10.76
CA PHE A 162 -19.39 0.17 -10.96
C PHE A 162 -19.48 -0.26 -12.42
N SER A 163 -18.34 -0.65 -13.00
CA SER A 163 -18.28 -1.52 -14.19
C SER A 163 -17.72 -2.90 -13.81
N GLN A 164 -18.19 -3.97 -14.46
CA GLN A 164 -17.63 -5.32 -14.27
C GLN A 164 -16.12 -5.38 -14.59
N ASP A 165 -15.66 -4.54 -15.52
CA ASP A 165 -14.26 -4.41 -15.92
C ASP A 165 -13.37 -3.91 -14.76
N MET A 166 -13.91 -3.07 -13.90
CA MET A 166 -13.17 -2.51 -12.78
C MET A 166 -12.78 -3.56 -11.73
N LEU A 167 -13.68 -4.47 -11.40
CA LEU A 167 -13.38 -5.58 -10.48
C LEU A 167 -12.29 -6.50 -11.05
N GLY A 168 -12.36 -6.80 -12.35
CA GLY A 168 -11.32 -7.57 -13.05
C GLY A 168 -9.95 -6.91 -12.97
N LYS A 169 -9.89 -5.60 -13.20
CA LYS A 169 -8.64 -4.82 -13.07
C LYS A 169 -8.09 -4.87 -11.64
N MET A 170 -8.95 -4.74 -10.63
CA MET A 170 -8.53 -4.83 -9.21
C MET A 170 -7.93 -6.19 -8.86
N ILE A 171 -8.56 -7.29 -9.30
CA ILE A 171 -8.05 -8.64 -9.07
C ILE A 171 -6.69 -8.81 -9.74
N ASN A 172 -6.57 -8.39 -11.00
CA ASN A 172 -5.31 -8.45 -11.73
C ASN A 172 -4.19 -7.62 -11.06
N TRP A 173 -4.53 -6.42 -10.56
CA TRP A 173 -3.58 -5.62 -9.81
C TRP A 173 -3.14 -6.31 -8.52
N SER A 174 -4.07 -6.95 -7.80
CA SER A 174 -3.75 -7.67 -6.57
C SER A 174 -2.78 -8.84 -6.83
N ALA A 175 -2.83 -9.48 -7.99
CA ALA A 175 -1.86 -10.50 -8.39
C ALA A 175 -0.44 -9.93 -8.57
N MET A 176 -0.30 -8.66 -8.94
CA MET A 176 1.00 -7.97 -9.04
C MET A 176 1.75 -7.89 -7.71
N MET A 177 1.04 -7.98 -6.57
CA MET A 177 1.67 -8.07 -5.26
C MET A 177 2.66 -9.23 -5.17
N PHE A 178 2.25 -10.41 -5.62
CA PHE A 178 3.11 -11.60 -5.58
C PHE A 178 4.26 -11.52 -6.57
N LEU A 179 4.00 -11.06 -7.78
CA LEU A 179 5.03 -10.91 -8.82
C LEU A 179 6.07 -9.87 -8.42
N GLY A 180 5.65 -8.70 -7.95
CA GLY A 180 6.54 -7.65 -7.48
C GLY A 180 7.37 -8.11 -6.27
N ALA A 181 6.75 -8.81 -5.31
CA ALA A 181 7.44 -9.34 -4.14
C ALA A 181 8.50 -10.39 -4.55
N LEU A 182 8.16 -11.26 -5.49
CA LEU A 182 9.09 -12.26 -6.01
C LEU A 182 10.28 -11.59 -6.70
N LEU A 183 10.05 -10.61 -7.56
CA LEU A 183 11.11 -9.87 -8.26
C LEU A 183 12.09 -9.21 -7.29
N ILE A 184 11.60 -8.63 -6.20
CA ILE A 184 12.43 -7.99 -5.17
C ILE A 184 13.23 -9.05 -4.38
N ALA A 185 12.59 -10.15 -3.97
CA ALA A 185 13.18 -11.16 -3.10
C ALA A 185 14.10 -12.15 -3.85
N LEU A 186 13.87 -12.36 -5.15
CA LEU A 186 14.49 -13.43 -5.94
C LEU A 186 16.02 -13.47 -5.88
N PRO A 187 16.79 -12.38 -6.00
CA PRO A 187 18.25 -12.45 -5.93
C PRO A 187 18.75 -13.07 -4.63
N VAL A 188 18.15 -12.66 -3.50
CA VAL A 188 18.52 -13.18 -2.18
C VAL A 188 18.09 -14.63 -2.02
N MET A 189 16.83 -14.94 -2.39
CA MET A 189 16.26 -16.29 -2.28
C MET A 189 17.06 -17.31 -3.09
N MET A 190 17.41 -16.98 -4.34
CA MET A 190 18.18 -17.88 -5.21
C MET A 190 19.58 -18.13 -4.67
N THR A 191 20.27 -17.09 -4.20
CA THR A 191 21.60 -17.26 -3.60
C THR A 191 21.53 -18.13 -2.35
N LEU A 192 20.56 -17.87 -1.47
CA LEU A 192 20.37 -18.68 -0.26
C LEU A 192 19.98 -20.13 -0.57
N LEU A 193 19.21 -20.36 -1.64
CA LEU A 193 18.89 -21.71 -2.10
C LEU A 193 20.18 -22.49 -2.47
N PHE A 194 21.09 -21.88 -3.23
CA PHE A 194 22.37 -22.52 -3.58
C PHE A 194 23.21 -22.83 -2.35
N ILE A 195 23.23 -21.92 -1.37
CA ILE A 195 23.94 -22.15 -0.12
C ILE A 195 23.32 -23.29 0.69
N ASN A 196 21.98 -23.35 0.77
CA ASN A 196 21.28 -24.43 1.43
C ASN A 196 21.60 -25.80 0.81
N VAL A 197 21.65 -25.88 -0.52
CA VAL A 197 22.06 -27.08 -1.23
C VAL A 197 23.52 -27.45 -0.89
N GLY A 198 24.42 -26.44 -0.87
CA GLY A 198 25.83 -26.64 -0.47
C GLY A 198 25.95 -27.16 0.97
N LEU A 199 25.21 -26.56 1.91
CA LEU A 199 25.17 -27.03 3.30
C LEU A 199 24.66 -28.47 3.40
N GLY A 200 23.70 -28.87 2.56
CA GLY A 200 23.23 -30.26 2.49
C GLY A 200 24.33 -31.24 2.05
N PHE A 201 25.24 -30.86 1.15
CA PHE A 201 26.42 -31.66 0.79
C PHE A 201 27.43 -31.74 1.94
N VAL A 202 27.69 -30.61 2.63
CA VAL A 202 28.56 -30.58 3.79
C VAL A 202 28.06 -31.51 4.90
N ALA A 203 26.73 -31.52 5.11
CA ALA A 203 26.09 -32.41 6.07
C ALA A 203 26.34 -33.89 5.82
N ARG A 204 26.33 -34.28 4.55
CA ARG A 204 26.61 -35.67 4.16
C ARG A 204 28.09 -36.02 4.35
N ALA A 205 29.00 -35.08 4.08
CA ALA A 205 30.43 -35.29 4.19
C ALA A 205 30.93 -35.29 5.63
N ALA A 206 30.30 -34.51 6.48
CA ALA A 206 30.71 -34.37 7.90
C ALA A 206 29.47 -34.47 8.83
N PRO A 207 28.94 -35.65 9.09
CA PRO A 207 27.73 -35.84 9.93
C PRO A 207 27.87 -35.37 11.38
N SER A 208 29.14 -35.23 11.85
CA SER A 208 29.42 -34.72 13.21
C SER A 208 29.25 -33.20 13.35
N LEU A 209 29.21 -32.45 12.23
CA LEU A 209 28.92 -31.02 12.25
C LEU A 209 27.42 -30.81 12.41
N ASN A 210 27.04 -30.11 13.47
CA ASN A 210 25.66 -29.71 13.66
C ASN A 210 25.33 -28.56 12.69
N ILE A 211 24.59 -28.89 11.60
CA ILE A 211 24.23 -27.94 10.54
C ILE A 211 23.40 -26.79 11.09
N PHE A 212 22.60 -27.02 12.11
CA PHE A 212 21.81 -25.94 12.70
C PHE A 212 22.68 -24.89 13.38
N THR A 213 23.76 -25.27 14.04
CA THR A 213 24.66 -24.33 14.72
C THR A 213 25.55 -23.52 13.76
N VAL A 214 25.90 -24.09 12.61
CA VAL A 214 26.77 -23.42 11.61
C VAL A 214 25.95 -22.84 10.46
N GLY A 215 24.94 -23.55 10.01
CA GLY A 215 24.15 -23.17 8.82
C GLY A 215 23.30 -21.91 9.05
N PHE A 216 22.63 -21.77 10.20
CA PHE A 216 21.83 -20.60 10.49
C PHE A 216 22.63 -19.28 10.44
N PRO A 217 23.74 -19.13 11.20
CA PRO A 217 24.54 -17.92 11.11
C PRO A 217 25.08 -17.66 9.70
N ALA A 218 25.47 -18.72 8.97
CA ALA A 218 25.95 -18.60 7.60
C ALA A 218 24.87 -18.06 6.65
N LEU A 219 23.64 -18.58 6.73
CA LEU A 219 22.51 -18.10 5.92
C LEU A 219 22.15 -16.64 6.22
N ILE A 220 22.14 -16.26 7.51
CA ILE A 220 21.84 -14.90 7.92
C ILE A 220 22.90 -13.92 7.39
N LEU A 221 24.18 -14.22 7.64
CA LEU A 221 25.30 -13.37 7.18
C LEU A 221 25.30 -13.23 5.66
N THR A 222 25.17 -14.35 4.93
CA THR A 222 25.16 -14.31 3.47
C THR A 222 23.93 -13.59 2.94
N GLY A 223 22.77 -13.80 3.53
CA GLY A 223 21.56 -13.11 3.15
C GLY A 223 21.69 -11.59 3.28
N PHE A 224 22.27 -11.09 4.38
CA PHE A 224 22.57 -9.66 4.55
C PHE A 224 23.56 -9.15 3.50
N VAL A 225 24.66 -9.88 3.25
CA VAL A 225 25.67 -9.50 2.24
C VAL A 225 25.02 -9.39 0.85
N VAL A 226 24.24 -10.40 0.44
CA VAL A 226 23.55 -10.39 -0.87
C VAL A 226 22.51 -9.26 -0.94
N MET A 227 21.79 -9.02 0.15
CA MET A 227 20.83 -7.91 0.24
C MET A 227 21.53 -6.56 0.08
N MET A 228 22.70 -6.36 0.70
CA MET A 228 23.50 -5.14 0.55
C MET A 228 23.99 -4.95 -0.89
N ILE A 229 24.51 -6.02 -1.52
CA ILE A 229 24.97 -5.98 -2.92
C ILE A 229 23.80 -5.68 -3.88
N SER A 230 22.63 -6.24 -3.62
CA SER A 230 21.43 -6.05 -4.46
C SER A 230 20.67 -4.75 -4.18
N MET A 231 21.13 -3.91 -3.24
CA MET A 231 20.40 -2.73 -2.77
C MET A 231 20.00 -1.77 -3.90
N GLY A 232 20.94 -1.47 -4.81
CA GLY A 232 20.67 -0.58 -5.95
C GLY A 232 19.56 -1.12 -6.86
N ASN A 233 19.58 -2.42 -7.15
CA ASN A 233 18.54 -3.08 -7.94
C ASN A 233 17.19 -3.13 -7.20
N ASN A 234 17.22 -3.28 -5.87
CA ASN A 234 16.00 -3.30 -5.06
C ASN A 234 15.33 -1.92 -5.05
N VAL A 235 16.10 -0.82 -4.99
CA VAL A 235 15.56 0.55 -5.11
C VAL A 235 14.80 0.69 -6.43
N ALA A 236 15.41 0.35 -7.57
CA ALA A 236 14.77 0.44 -8.89
C ALA A 236 13.48 -0.40 -8.99
N ARG A 237 13.47 -1.60 -8.37
CA ARG A 237 12.27 -2.46 -8.35
C ARG A 237 11.16 -1.89 -7.46
N ILE A 238 11.50 -1.27 -6.35
CA ILE A 238 10.54 -0.60 -5.47
C ILE A 238 9.96 0.63 -6.17
N GLU A 239 10.77 1.42 -6.86
CA GLU A 239 10.30 2.53 -7.72
C GLU A 239 9.35 2.04 -8.80
N TRP A 240 9.66 0.91 -9.43
CA TRP A 240 8.80 0.26 -10.41
C TRP A 240 7.42 -0.11 -9.81
N VAL A 241 7.39 -0.67 -8.60
CA VAL A 241 6.13 -1.00 -7.90
C VAL A 241 5.26 0.25 -7.68
N TRP A 242 5.86 1.34 -7.21
CA TRP A 242 5.15 2.60 -6.99
C TRP A 242 4.66 3.22 -8.30
N THR A 243 5.50 3.25 -9.33
CA THR A 243 5.14 3.78 -10.65
C THR A 243 3.96 3.02 -11.24
N HIS A 244 3.96 1.68 -11.12
CA HIS A 244 2.83 0.85 -11.57
C HIS A 244 1.57 1.08 -10.74
N ALA A 245 1.69 1.35 -9.45
CA ALA A 245 0.54 1.74 -8.62
C ALA A 245 -0.09 3.05 -9.11
N PHE A 246 0.71 4.07 -9.46
CA PHE A 246 0.21 5.32 -10.02
C PHE A 246 -0.48 5.10 -11.37
N MET A 247 0.14 4.34 -12.28
CA MET A 247 -0.44 4.00 -13.59
C MET A 247 -1.74 3.22 -13.45
N THR A 248 -1.77 2.25 -12.55
CA THR A 248 -2.95 1.43 -12.28
C THR A 248 -4.09 2.30 -11.74
N LEU A 249 -3.80 3.17 -10.77
CA LEU A 249 -4.82 4.07 -10.25
C LEU A 249 -5.40 4.95 -11.35
N ARG A 250 -4.55 5.52 -12.22
CA ARG A 250 -5.00 6.33 -13.35
C ARG A 250 -5.87 5.53 -14.32
N ALA A 251 -5.47 4.31 -14.65
CA ALA A 251 -6.26 3.41 -15.50
C ALA A 251 -7.60 2.99 -14.88
N TYR A 252 -7.70 2.95 -13.53
CA TYR A 252 -8.97 2.74 -12.82
C TYR A 252 -9.91 3.93 -12.94
N LEU A 253 -9.36 5.12 -12.94
CA LEU A 253 -10.14 6.34 -13.04
C LEU A 253 -10.65 6.61 -14.46
N GLY A 254 -10.23 5.83 -15.46
CA GLY A 254 -10.65 5.95 -16.85
C GLY A 254 -9.73 6.81 -17.71
N GLY A 255 -8.46 6.98 -17.26
CA GLY A 255 -7.40 7.69 -17.97
C GLY A 255 -6.52 6.77 -18.82
#